data_61ea03bafec77c4d7271eb6a0984e11a
#
_entry.id   61ea03bafec77c4d7271eb6a0984e11a
#
_cell.length_a   1.000
_cell.length_b   1.000
_cell.length_c   1.000
_cell.angle_alpha   90.00
_cell.angle_beta   90.00
_cell.angle_gamma   90.00
#
_symmetry.space_group_name_H-M   'P 1'
#
loop_
_entity.id
_entity.type
_entity.pdbx_description
1 polymer ?
#
loop_
_entity_poly.entity_id
_entity_poly.type
_entity_poly.pdbx_seq_one_letter_code
_entity_poly.pdbx_strand_id
1 'polypeptide(L)'
;MRAVVALGSNIGDRFSYLQSAINEINQLSETQIKDISNIYETTPVGYLDQPNFLNAVITLETNFSSEELLMKLLLIELNLGRERSILNGPRTIDLDLIDFEKSILKTEKLELPHPRAFERCFVLKPWLEIDSNAEILNKGSISELIKNLNCEDIKLFPKQLLN
;
A
#
# COMPACT_ATOMS: atom_id res chain seq x y z
N MET A 1 13.61 8.85 7.76
CA MET A 1 13.35 7.37 7.80
C MET A 1 12.58 6.99 6.56
N ARG A 2 12.97 5.90 5.91
CA ARG A 2 12.29 5.39 4.71
C ARG A 2 11.08 4.52 5.10
N ALA A 3 9.96 4.70 4.42
CA ALA A 3 8.78 3.84 4.56
C ALA A 3 8.24 3.41 3.20
N VAL A 4 7.53 2.28 3.20
CA VAL A 4 6.81 1.74 2.04
C VAL A 4 5.35 1.63 2.42
N VAL A 5 4.49 2.24 1.60
CA VAL A 5 3.04 2.27 1.82
C VAL A 5 2.34 1.69 0.60
N ALA A 6 1.44 0.74 0.82
CA ALA A 6 0.53 0.23 -0.21
C ALA A 6 -0.79 1.00 -0.15
N LEU A 7 -1.32 1.34 -1.32
CA LEU A 7 -2.59 2.01 -1.49
C LEU A 7 -3.56 1.08 -2.22
N GLY A 8 -4.82 1.03 -1.76
CA GLY A 8 -5.86 0.24 -2.40
C GLY A 8 -7.22 0.94 -2.37
N SER A 9 -8.00 0.82 -3.44
CA SER A 9 -9.37 1.35 -3.52
C SER A 9 -10.24 0.47 -4.40
N ASN A 10 -11.48 0.18 -3.97
CA ASN A 10 -12.41 -0.60 -4.80
C ASN A 10 -13.87 -0.10 -4.77
N ILE A 11 -14.14 1.08 -4.21
CA ILE A 11 -15.47 1.71 -4.23
C ILE A 11 -15.38 3.09 -4.87
N GLY A 12 -16.43 3.46 -5.61
CA GLY A 12 -16.58 4.78 -6.19
C GLY A 12 -15.54 5.09 -7.25
N ASP A 13 -15.09 6.33 -7.33
CA ASP A 13 -13.98 6.72 -8.22
C ASP A 13 -12.64 6.31 -7.60
N ARG A 14 -12.28 5.03 -7.79
CA ARG A 14 -11.08 4.39 -7.24
C ARG A 14 -9.80 5.17 -7.56
N PHE A 15 -9.68 5.70 -8.80
CA PHE A 15 -8.51 6.48 -9.19
C PHE A 15 -8.43 7.79 -8.43
N SER A 16 -9.53 8.53 -8.33
CA SER A 16 -9.57 9.79 -7.58
C SER A 16 -9.27 9.59 -6.10
N TYR A 17 -9.70 8.49 -5.49
CA TYR A 17 -9.33 8.17 -4.11
C TYR A 17 -7.83 7.91 -3.94
N LEU A 18 -7.20 7.15 -4.85
CA LEU A 18 -5.75 6.95 -4.81
C LEU A 18 -5.01 8.29 -4.98
N GLN A 19 -5.41 9.13 -5.95
CA GLN A 19 -4.78 10.43 -6.16
C GLN A 19 -4.97 11.37 -4.96
N SER A 20 -6.16 11.37 -4.36
CA SER A 20 -6.42 12.16 -3.15
C SER A 20 -5.55 11.72 -1.98
N ALA A 21 -5.34 10.41 -1.81
CA ALA A 21 -4.44 9.89 -0.79
C ALA A 21 -2.98 10.36 -1.00
N ILE A 22 -2.49 10.35 -2.25
CA ILE A 22 -1.17 10.91 -2.59
C ILE A 22 -1.10 12.39 -2.20
N ASN A 23 -2.12 13.18 -2.55
CA ASN A 23 -2.17 14.61 -2.23
C ASN A 23 -2.17 14.87 -0.72
N GLU A 24 -2.95 14.10 0.05
CA GLU A 24 -2.99 14.20 1.52
C GLU A 24 -1.65 13.81 2.17
N ILE A 25 -0.99 12.73 1.67
CA ILE A 25 0.34 12.34 2.15
C ILE A 25 1.37 13.42 1.86
N ASN A 26 1.31 14.06 0.69
CA ASN A 26 2.22 15.17 0.34
C ASN A 26 2.00 16.44 1.20
N GLN A 27 0.85 16.60 1.80
CA GLN A 27 0.58 17.70 2.74
C GLN A 27 1.09 17.45 4.15
N LEU A 28 1.51 16.22 4.47
CA LEU A 28 2.12 15.92 5.76
C LEU A 28 3.46 16.65 5.86
N SER A 29 3.59 17.54 6.83
CA SER A 29 4.82 18.23 7.15
C SER A 29 5.94 17.27 7.41
N GLU A 30 7.01 17.13 7.17
CA GLU A 30 8.05 16.13 7.53
C GLU A 30 7.96 14.81 6.75
N THR A 31 7.21 14.80 5.64
CA THR A 31 7.08 13.62 4.78
C THR A 31 7.29 14.02 3.33
N GLN A 32 8.02 13.20 2.57
CA GLN A 32 8.25 13.39 1.14
C GLN A 32 8.07 12.06 0.42
N ILE A 33 7.15 11.99 -0.52
CA ILE A 33 7.04 10.85 -1.44
C ILE A 33 8.25 10.86 -2.36
N LYS A 34 8.90 9.71 -2.52
CA LYS A 34 10.09 9.53 -3.38
C LYS A 34 9.71 8.89 -4.70
N ASP A 35 9.01 7.78 -4.64
CA ASP A 35 8.61 7.02 -5.83
C ASP A 35 7.15 6.61 -5.72
N ILE A 36 6.48 6.55 -6.87
CA ILE A 36 5.11 6.07 -7.03
C ILE A 36 5.10 5.03 -8.14
N SER A 37 4.59 3.83 -7.86
CA SER A 37 4.44 2.77 -8.86
C SER A 37 3.33 3.09 -9.86
N ASN A 38 3.28 2.34 -10.95
CA ASN A 38 2.06 2.23 -11.75
C ASN A 38 0.90 1.69 -10.90
N ILE A 39 -0.31 1.92 -11.37
CA ILE A 39 -1.53 1.37 -10.77
C ILE A 39 -1.82 0.01 -11.38
N TYR A 40 -2.22 -0.94 -10.56
CA TYR A 40 -2.63 -2.28 -10.98
C TYR A 40 -4.07 -2.58 -10.54
N GLU A 41 -4.87 -3.09 -11.48
CA GLU A 41 -6.18 -3.62 -11.17
C GLU A 41 -6.10 -5.09 -10.80
N THR A 42 -6.75 -5.48 -9.70
CA THR A 42 -6.70 -6.84 -9.17
C THR A 42 -8.07 -7.30 -8.68
N THR A 43 -8.31 -8.61 -8.75
CA THR A 43 -9.47 -9.22 -8.12
C THR A 43 -9.37 -9.16 -6.59
N PRO A 44 -10.51 -9.10 -5.88
CA PRO A 44 -10.51 -9.11 -4.42
C PRO A 44 -9.93 -10.39 -3.84
N VAL A 45 -9.28 -10.26 -2.67
CA VAL A 45 -8.80 -11.40 -1.87
C VAL A 45 -9.62 -11.48 -0.58
N GLY A 46 -10.08 -12.69 -0.24
CA GLY A 46 -10.90 -12.94 0.94
C GLY A 46 -12.40 -12.82 0.65
N TYR A 47 -13.01 -11.67 0.87
CA TYR A 47 -14.40 -11.43 0.47
C TYR A 47 -14.48 -11.15 -1.03
N LEU A 48 -15.03 -12.10 -1.81
CA LEU A 48 -14.99 -12.05 -3.29
C LEU A 48 -16.17 -11.28 -3.90
N ASP A 49 -17.26 -11.11 -3.18
CA ASP A 49 -18.45 -10.38 -3.66
C ASP A 49 -18.27 -8.86 -3.49
N GLN A 50 -17.27 -8.33 -4.18
CA GLN A 50 -16.95 -6.91 -4.19
C GLN A 50 -16.22 -6.53 -5.49
N PRO A 51 -16.22 -5.23 -5.88
CA PRO A 51 -15.50 -4.77 -7.07
C PRO A 51 -13.98 -5.01 -6.99
N ASN A 52 -13.33 -5.05 -8.16
CA ASN A 52 -11.88 -5.12 -8.28
C ASN A 52 -11.21 -3.89 -7.63
N PHE A 53 -10.04 -4.11 -7.05
CA PHE A 53 -9.21 -3.06 -6.50
C PHE A 53 -8.33 -2.40 -7.56
N LEU A 54 -8.06 -1.11 -7.38
CA LEU A 54 -6.87 -0.46 -7.90
C LEU A 54 -5.85 -0.40 -6.78
N ASN A 55 -4.63 -0.85 -7.05
CA ASN A 55 -3.53 -0.89 -6.10
C ASN A 55 -2.31 -0.16 -6.64
N ALA A 56 -1.58 0.50 -5.76
CA ALA A 56 -0.28 1.10 -6.03
C ALA A 56 0.59 0.99 -4.78
N VAL A 57 1.89 1.18 -4.93
CA VAL A 57 2.85 1.28 -3.83
C VAL A 57 3.65 2.56 -3.98
N ILE A 58 3.93 3.20 -2.87
CA ILE A 58 4.82 4.35 -2.81
C ILE A 58 5.97 4.09 -1.84
N THR A 59 7.10 4.73 -2.11
CA THR A 59 8.16 4.93 -1.13
C THR A 59 8.13 6.38 -0.66
N LEU A 60 8.42 6.59 0.60
CA LEU A 60 8.51 7.93 1.18
C LEU A 60 9.63 8.02 2.21
N GLU A 61 10.09 9.24 2.44
CA GLU A 61 10.92 9.62 3.58
C GLU A 61 10.12 10.46 4.55
N THR A 62 10.30 10.20 5.85
CA THR A 62 9.58 10.90 6.91
C THR A 62 10.42 11.04 8.16
N ASN A 63 10.12 12.06 8.98
CA ASN A 63 10.66 12.21 10.34
C ASN A 63 9.74 11.63 11.40
N PHE A 64 8.52 11.23 11.04
CA PHE A 64 7.60 10.53 11.94
C PHE A 64 8.15 9.15 12.31
N SER A 65 7.88 8.69 13.51
CA SER A 65 8.01 7.27 13.87
C SER A 65 7.00 6.42 13.09
N SER A 66 7.21 5.10 13.05
CA SER A 66 6.28 4.19 12.37
C SER A 66 4.85 4.25 12.91
N GLU A 67 4.69 4.41 14.23
CA GLU A 67 3.37 4.52 14.86
C GLU A 67 2.70 5.87 14.54
N GLU A 68 3.45 6.97 14.54
CA GLU A 68 2.95 8.28 14.14
C GLU A 68 2.53 8.29 12.66
N LEU A 69 3.36 7.73 11.77
CA LEU A 69 3.02 7.61 10.37
C LEU A 69 1.74 6.78 10.18
N LEU A 70 1.62 5.63 10.87
CA LEU A 70 0.40 4.82 10.83
C LEU A 70 -0.83 5.64 11.23
N MET A 71 -0.75 6.44 12.30
CA MET A 71 -1.86 7.29 12.74
C MET A 71 -2.23 8.34 11.69
N LYS A 72 -1.24 8.92 10.98
CA LYS A 72 -1.49 9.86 9.89
C LYS A 72 -2.19 9.17 8.71
N LEU A 73 -1.74 7.98 8.31
CA LEU A 73 -2.36 7.19 7.25
C LEU A 73 -3.82 6.84 7.59
N LEU A 74 -4.09 6.39 8.81
CA LEU A 74 -5.45 6.10 9.27
C LEU A 74 -6.36 7.35 9.27
N LEU A 75 -5.82 8.52 9.60
CA LEU A 75 -6.57 9.78 9.54
C LEU A 75 -6.90 10.15 8.09
N ILE A 76 -5.96 9.97 7.16
CA ILE A 76 -6.21 10.20 5.73
C ILE A 76 -7.32 9.26 5.22
N GLU A 77 -7.30 7.99 5.58
CA GLU A 77 -8.37 7.05 5.23
C GLU A 77 -9.74 7.55 5.73
N LEU A 78 -9.81 7.99 6.99
CA LEU A 78 -11.03 8.52 7.58
C LEU A 78 -11.53 9.77 6.84
N ASN A 79 -10.63 10.72 6.54
CA ASN A 79 -10.95 11.94 5.81
C ASN A 79 -11.47 11.65 4.40
N LEU A 80 -10.99 10.58 3.76
CA LEU A 80 -11.43 10.13 2.44
C LEU A 80 -12.66 9.19 2.50
N GLY A 81 -13.36 9.18 3.62
CA GLY A 81 -14.65 8.52 3.77
C GLY A 81 -14.58 7.00 3.94
N ARG A 82 -13.47 6.47 4.48
CA ARG A 82 -13.40 5.04 4.80
C ARG A 82 -14.31 4.71 5.97
N GLU A 83 -15.26 3.79 5.73
CA GLU A 83 -16.08 3.17 6.76
C GLU A 83 -15.68 1.71 6.95
N ARG A 84 -15.53 1.27 8.21
CA ARG A 84 -15.18 -0.11 8.56
C ARG A 84 -16.43 -0.89 8.95
N SER A 85 -17.21 -1.33 7.97
CA SER A 85 -18.46 -2.09 8.20
C SER A 85 -18.27 -3.61 8.13
N ILE A 86 -17.41 -4.10 7.24
CA ILE A 86 -17.17 -5.52 7.01
C ILE A 86 -15.66 -5.78 7.00
N LEU A 87 -15.23 -6.87 7.67
CA LEU A 87 -13.82 -7.30 7.64
C LEU A 87 -13.41 -7.68 6.21
N ASN A 88 -12.34 -7.08 5.69
CA ASN A 88 -11.89 -7.20 4.29
C ASN A 88 -12.95 -6.81 3.24
N GLY A 89 -13.97 -6.05 3.64
CA GLY A 89 -15.02 -5.57 2.76
C GLY A 89 -14.57 -4.42 1.85
N PRO A 90 -15.50 -3.92 1.03
CA PRO A 90 -15.26 -2.80 0.13
C PRO A 90 -14.85 -1.52 0.88
N ARG A 91 -13.96 -0.71 0.26
CA ARG A 91 -13.48 0.54 0.89
C ARG A 91 -13.08 1.58 -0.14
N THR A 92 -13.29 2.84 0.23
CA THR A 92 -12.90 4.00 -0.59
C THR A 92 -11.37 4.06 -0.76
N ILE A 93 -10.65 3.86 0.34
CA ILE A 93 -9.18 3.86 0.38
C ILE A 93 -8.65 2.96 1.49
N ASP A 94 -7.53 2.32 1.26
CA ASP A 94 -6.75 1.51 2.20
C ASP A 94 -5.28 1.93 2.11
N LEU A 95 -4.66 2.26 3.23
CA LEU A 95 -3.27 2.71 3.32
C LEU A 95 -2.52 1.82 4.31
N ASP A 96 -1.90 0.77 3.80
CA ASP A 96 -1.13 -0.19 4.61
C ASP A 96 0.35 0.24 4.70
N LEU A 97 0.87 0.43 5.91
CA LEU A 97 2.32 0.56 6.14
C LEU A 97 2.97 -0.82 6.00
N ILE A 98 3.75 -1.00 4.93
CA ILE A 98 4.33 -2.30 4.55
C ILE A 98 5.68 -2.53 5.20
N ASP A 99 6.56 -1.54 5.11
CA ASP A 99 7.92 -1.57 5.66
C ASP A 99 8.29 -0.20 6.22
N PHE A 100 9.16 -0.20 7.22
CA PHE A 100 9.68 1.02 7.82
C PHE A 100 11.12 0.78 8.27
N GLU A 101 12.09 1.42 7.57
CA GLU A 101 13.53 1.32 7.86
C GLU A 101 14.04 -0.14 7.91
N LYS A 102 13.41 -1.06 7.18
CA LYS A 102 13.69 -2.51 7.27
C LYS A 102 13.71 -3.00 8.73
N SER A 103 12.82 -2.47 9.56
CA SER A 103 12.74 -2.80 10.98
C SER A 103 11.76 -3.92 11.27
N ILE A 104 11.99 -4.64 12.37
CA ILE A 104 11.02 -5.59 12.91
C ILE A 104 10.34 -4.92 14.10
N LEU A 105 9.04 -4.77 14.01
CA LEU A 105 8.23 -4.24 15.10
C LEU A 105 6.98 -5.12 15.26
N LYS A 106 6.64 -5.42 16.49
CA LYS A 106 5.39 -6.11 16.81
C LYS A 106 4.76 -5.52 18.05
N THR A 107 3.72 -4.72 17.83
CA THR A 107 2.88 -4.13 18.89
C THR A 107 1.43 -4.57 18.68
N GLU A 108 0.54 -4.17 19.58
CA GLU A 108 -0.89 -4.42 19.40
C GLU A 108 -1.49 -3.68 18.19
N LYS A 109 -0.86 -2.57 17.77
CA LYS A 109 -1.37 -1.68 16.71
C LYS A 109 -0.66 -1.84 15.39
N LEU A 110 0.61 -2.27 15.39
CA LEU A 110 1.47 -2.29 14.22
C LEU A 110 2.40 -3.50 14.25
N GLU A 111 2.42 -4.24 13.15
CA GLU A 111 3.41 -5.30 12.90
C GLU A 111 4.17 -4.98 11.61
N LEU A 112 5.50 -4.90 11.70
CA LEU A 112 6.40 -4.62 10.57
C LEU A 112 7.50 -5.69 10.48
N PRO A 113 7.88 -6.10 9.29
CA PRO A 113 7.17 -5.84 8.02
C PRO A 113 5.73 -6.30 8.08
N HIS A 114 4.86 -5.70 7.30
CA HIS A 114 3.44 -6.09 7.28
C HIS A 114 3.29 -7.61 7.11
N PRO A 115 2.58 -8.31 8.01
CA PRO A 115 2.67 -9.78 8.18
C PRO A 115 2.26 -10.57 6.94
N ARG A 116 1.45 -9.98 6.05
CA ARG A 116 0.96 -10.62 4.83
C ARG A 116 1.53 -10.02 3.54
N ALA A 117 2.46 -9.07 3.60
CA ALA A 117 2.98 -8.42 2.40
C ALA A 117 3.64 -9.43 1.44
N PHE A 118 4.40 -10.39 1.98
CA PHE A 118 5.17 -11.35 1.21
C PHE A 118 4.33 -12.33 0.37
N GLU A 119 3.03 -12.45 0.62
CA GLU A 119 2.10 -13.33 -0.10
C GLU A 119 1.15 -12.55 -1.05
N ARG A 120 1.33 -11.22 -1.17
CA ARG A 120 0.41 -10.34 -1.91
C ARG A 120 1.06 -9.80 -3.18
N CYS A 121 0.76 -10.38 -4.33
CA CYS A 121 1.24 -9.90 -5.62
C CYS A 121 0.95 -8.41 -5.86
N PHE A 122 -0.23 -7.93 -5.43
CA PHE A 122 -0.63 -6.53 -5.59
C PHE A 122 0.15 -5.55 -4.71
N VAL A 123 0.99 -6.05 -3.79
CA VAL A 123 1.99 -5.28 -3.04
C VAL A 123 3.36 -5.46 -3.67
N LEU A 124 3.78 -6.71 -3.91
CA LEU A 124 5.15 -7.03 -4.32
C LEU A 124 5.46 -6.53 -5.74
N LYS A 125 4.54 -6.69 -6.70
CA LYS A 125 4.77 -6.30 -8.09
C LYS A 125 4.97 -4.79 -8.24
N PRO A 126 4.07 -3.91 -7.73
CA PRO A 126 4.29 -2.47 -7.78
C PRO A 126 5.50 -2.01 -6.94
N TRP A 127 5.80 -2.67 -5.81
CA TRP A 127 6.99 -2.34 -5.03
C TRP A 127 8.29 -2.64 -5.78
N LEU A 128 8.39 -3.83 -6.42
CA LEU A 128 9.56 -4.20 -7.22
C LEU A 128 9.81 -3.25 -8.40
N GLU A 129 8.76 -2.65 -8.94
CA GLU A 129 8.85 -1.68 -10.03
C GLU A 129 9.62 -0.41 -9.62
N ILE A 130 9.40 0.07 -8.40
CA ILE A 130 10.02 1.30 -7.89
C ILE A 130 11.27 1.06 -7.05
N ASP A 131 11.54 -0.19 -6.68
CA ASP A 131 12.76 -0.60 -5.98
C ASP A 131 13.15 -2.01 -6.39
N SER A 132 14.04 -2.11 -7.37
CA SER A 132 14.51 -3.40 -7.91
C SER A 132 15.27 -4.25 -6.90
N ASN A 133 15.78 -3.65 -5.83
CA ASN A 133 16.51 -4.30 -4.73
C ASN A 133 15.65 -4.49 -3.47
N ALA A 134 14.33 -4.31 -3.60
CA ALA A 134 13.43 -4.44 -2.47
C ALA A 134 13.47 -5.85 -1.87
N GLU A 135 13.45 -5.90 -0.57
CA GLU A 135 13.40 -7.13 0.23
C GLU A 135 12.48 -6.95 1.42
N ILE A 136 11.89 -8.04 1.88
CA ILE A 136 11.16 -8.09 3.14
C ILE A 136 12.04 -8.79 4.16
N LEU A 137 12.34 -8.12 5.26
CA LEU A 137 13.21 -8.65 6.30
C LEU A 137 12.69 -9.99 6.81
N ASN A 138 13.59 -10.99 6.91
CA ASN A 138 13.28 -12.38 7.26
C ASN A 138 12.41 -13.16 6.24
N LYS A 139 12.10 -12.58 5.06
CA LYS A 139 11.37 -13.28 3.98
C LYS A 139 12.19 -13.39 2.69
N GLY A 140 13.10 -12.44 2.43
CA GLY A 140 13.98 -12.42 1.28
C GLY A 140 13.64 -11.35 0.24
N SER A 141 14.31 -11.39 -0.90
CA SER A 141 14.11 -10.41 -1.95
C SER A 141 12.74 -10.55 -2.60
N ILE A 142 12.12 -9.42 -2.95
CA ILE A 142 10.81 -9.42 -3.60
C ILE A 142 10.86 -10.10 -4.96
N SER A 143 11.97 -9.98 -5.68
CA SER A 143 12.16 -10.64 -6.96
C SER A 143 12.12 -12.18 -6.89
N GLU A 144 12.54 -12.77 -5.77
CA GLU A 144 12.42 -14.22 -5.52
C GLU A 144 11.02 -14.58 -5.00
N LEU A 145 10.48 -13.79 -4.09
CA LEU A 145 9.15 -14.04 -3.53
C LEU A 145 8.07 -14.09 -4.62
N ILE A 146 8.11 -13.16 -5.57
CA ILE A 146 7.11 -13.05 -6.64
C ILE A 146 7.08 -14.28 -7.57
N LYS A 147 8.24 -14.96 -7.77
CA LYS A 147 8.32 -16.16 -8.61
C LYS A 147 7.48 -17.32 -8.07
N ASN A 148 7.22 -17.35 -6.79
CA ASN A 148 6.47 -18.40 -6.10
C ASN A 148 4.97 -18.05 -5.94
N LEU A 149 4.53 -16.91 -6.47
CA LEU A 149 3.14 -16.46 -6.37
C LEU A 149 2.46 -16.51 -7.74
N ASN A 150 1.15 -16.80 -7.74
CA ASN A 150 0.33 -16.59 -8.93
C ASN A 150 -0.10 -15.12 -9.01
N CYS A 151 0.42 -14.40 -10.01
CA CYS A 151 0.14 -12.98 -10.25
C CYS A 151 -0.59 -12.74 -11.59
N GLU A 152 -1.30 -13.73 -12.12
CA GLU A 152 -1.91 -13.66 -13.46
C GLU A 152 -3.07 -12.66 -13.53
N ASP A 153 -3.78 -12.44 -12.44
CA ASP A 153 -4.93 -11.53 -12.35
C ASP A 153 -4.56 -10.06 -12.14
N ILE A 154 -3.25 -9.75 -12.05
CA ILE A 154 -2.76 -8.38 -11.87
C ILE A 154 -2.57 -7.71 -13.24
N LYS A 155 -3.41 -6.71 -13.54
CA LYS A 155 -3.40 -5.97 -14.80
C LYS A 155 -2.99 -4.53 -14.61
N LEU A 156 -2.14 -4.03 -15.50
CA LEU A 156 -1.76 -2.62 -15.53
C LEU A 156 -3.01 -1.76 -15.80
N PHE A 157 -3.22 -0.72 -15.00
CA PHE A 157 -4.28 0.25 -15.20
C PHE A 157 -3.76 1.46 -16.02
N PRO A 158 -4.50 1.97 -17.03
CA PRO A 158 -3.97 2.93 -18.01
C PRO A 158 -3.89 4.38 -17.53
N LYS A 159 -3.78 4.64 -16.23
CA LYS A 159 -3.57 5.96 -15.65
C LYS A 159 -2.43 5.91 -14.64
N GLN A 160 -1.75 7.02 -14.42
CA GLN A 160 -0.67 7.18 -13.46
C GLN A 160 -1.06 8.18 -12.37
N LEU A 161 -0.59 7.94 -11.15
CA LEU A 161 -0.68 8.89 -10.05
C LEU A 161 0.39 9.96 -10.21
N LEU A 162 0.07 11.18 -9.80
CA LEU A 162 0.95 12.33 -9.83
C LEU A 162 1.36 12.70 -8.42
N ASN A 163 2.66 13.01 -8.29
CA ASN A 163 3.25 13.51 -7.04
C ASN A 163 3.12 15.03 -6.95
#